data_83461f3aec44468cb485bbaaefa4c755
#
_entry.id   83461f3aec44468cb485bbaaefa4c755
#
_cell.length_a   1.000
_cell.length_b   1.000
_cell.length_c   1.000
_cell.angle_alpha   90.00
_cell.angle_beta   90.00
_cell.angle_gamma   90.00
#
_symmetry.space_group_name_H-M   'P 1'
#
loop_
_entity.id
_entity.type
_entity.pdbx_description
1 polymer ?
#
loop_
_entity_poly.entity_id
_entity_poly.type
_entity_poly.pdbx_seq_one_letter_code
_entity_poly.pdbx_strand_id
1 'polypeptide(L)'
;MKTEFIARSEDGPALHAIRTALGALLREIGTPASEVFAAELVIGELLSNAYRYAPGDVCVRFHCDAAHASLTVRDHGSGLRLPASLPDLRSERGRGLFIVQSLVDALDSRQHEGWSEVRADLRVRRRTLSCA
;
A
#
# COMPACT_ATOMS: atom_id res chain seq x y z
N MET A 1 -10.78 7.63 -9.96
CA MET A 1 -9.81 6.76 -10.67
C MET A 1 -9.58 5.50 -9.88
N LYS A 2 -9.63 4.36 -10.54
CA LYS A 2 -9.34 3.04 -9.96
C LYS A 2 -8.37 2.28 -10.85
N THR A 3 -7.44 1.56 -10.24
CA THR A 3 -6.56 0.65 -10.97
C THR A 3 -6.30 -0.60 -10.13
N GLU A 4 -6.07 -1.72 -10.80
CA GLU A 4 -5.86 -3.02 -10.15
C GLU A 4 -4.71 -3.76 -10.83
N PHE A 5 -3.89 -4.41 -10.01
CA PHE A 5 -2.79 -5.26 -10.47
C PHE A 5 -2.87 -6.60 -9.76
N ILE A 6 -2.50 -7.66 -10.47
CA ILE A 6 -2.36 -9.01 -9.91
C ILE A 6 -0.98 -9.53 -10.26
N ALA A 7 -0.28 -10.07 -9.27
CA ALA A 7 1.02 -10.69 -9.46
C ALA A 7 1.18 -11.86 -8.49
N ARG A 8 2.14 -12.76 -8.79
CA ARG A 8 2.53 -13.80 -7.83
C ARG A 8 3.42 -13.18 -6.77
N SER A 9 3.25 -13.59 -5.51
CA SER A 9 4.03 -13.05 -4.41
C SER A 9 5.53 -13.30 -4.57
N GLU A 10 5.93 -14.43 -5.17
CA GLU A 10 7.33 -14.75 -5.43
C GLU A 10 7.94 -13.99 -6.61
N ASP A 11 7.12 -13.30 -7.40
CA ASP A 11 7.59 -12.53 -8.56
C ASP A 11 8.00 -11.11 -8.13
N GLY A 12 9.20 -11.00 -7.55
CA GLY A 12 9.75 -9.72 -7.12
C GLY A 12 9.79 -8.65 -8.20
N PRO A 13 10.25 -8.96 -9.45
CA PRO A 13 10.21 -7.99 -10.54
C PRO A 13 8.80 -7.47 -10.86
N ALA A 14 7.77 -8.33 -10.84
CA ALA A 14 6.39 -7.91 -11.08
C ALA A 14 5.89 -6.97 -9.98
N LEU A 15 6.15 -7.28 -8.71
CA LEU A 15 5.78 -6.43 -7.57
C LEU A 15 6.52 -5.09 -7.63
N HIS A 16 7.78 -5.09 -8.01
CA HIS A 16 8.54 -3.86 -8.20
C HIS A 16 7.96 -3.00 -9.32
N ALA A 17 7.53 -3.62 -10.43
CA ALA A 17 6.89 -2.92 -11.54
C ALA A 17 5.57 -2.26 -11.09
N ILE A 18 4.78 -2.93 -10.26
CA ILE A 18 3.55 -2.36 -9.66
C ILE A 18 3.89 -1.14 -8.82
N ARG A 19 4.88 -1.25 -7.95
CA ARG A 19 5.35 -0.13 -7.11
C ARG A 19 5.76 1.06 -7.97
N THR A 20 6.54 0.83 -9.01
CA THR A 20 7.01 1.88 -9.93
C THR A 20 5.85 2.54 -10.66
N ALA A 21 4.90 1.75 -11.17
CA ALA A 21 3.72 2.26 -11.87
C ALA A 21 2.86 3.12 -10.96
N LEU A 22 2.60 2.68 -9.73
CA LEU A 22 1.82 3.45 -8.75
C LEU A 22 2.54 4.73 -8.34
N GLY A 23 3.85 4.69 -8.15
CA GLY A 23 4.64 5.88 -7.85
C GLY A 23 4.57 6.93 -8.95
N ALA A 24 4.71 6.51 -10.20
CA ALA A 24 4.57 7.39 -11.36
C ALA A 24 3.16 8.00 -11.44
N LEU A 25 2.14 7.19 -11.21
CA LEU A 25 0.75 7.63 -11.19
C LEU A 25 0.51 8.69 -10.11
N LEU A 26 0.99 8.46 -8.89
CA LEU A 26 0.86 9.39 -7.77
C LEU A 26 1.49 10.75 -8.08
N ARG A 27 2.66 10.75 -8.69
CA ARG A 27 3.33 11.99 -9.09
C ARG A 27 2.57 12.74 -10.18
N GLU A 28 1.92 12.01 -11.07
CA GLU A 28 1.13 12.60 -12.16
C GLU A 28 -0.18 13.19 -11.65
N ILE A 29 -0.93 12.46 -10.82
CA ILE A 29 -2.30 12.84 -10.45
C ILE A 29 -2.42 13.59 -9.13
N GLY A 30 -1.42 13.52 -8.26
CA GLY A 30 -1.48 14.09 -6.93
C GLY A 30 -1.49 15.62 -6.92
N THR A 31 -2.21 16.21 -5.97
CA THR A 31 -2.15 17.65 -5.72
C THR A 31 -0.78 18.04 -5.16
N PRO A 32 -0.37 19.31 -5.24
CA PRO A 32 0.88 19.75 -4.62
C PRO A 32 0.96 19.50 -3.10
N ALA A 33 -0.19 19.48 -2.41
CA ALA A 33 -0.26 19.20 -0.98
C ALA A 33 -0.23 17.71 -0.65
N SER A 34 -0.27 16.82 -1.66
CA SER A 34 -0.25 15.38 -1.44
C SER A 34 1.12 14.91 -0.96
N GLU A 35 1.12 14.01 0.02
CA GLU A 35 2.34 13.40 0.55
C GLU A 35 2.73 12.18 -0.30
N VAL A 36 3.17 12.45 -1.54
CA VAL A 36 3.45 11.40 -2.54
C VAL A 36 4.61 10.50 -2.10
N PHE A 37 5.66 11.08 -1.55
CA PHE A 37 6.82 10.30 -1.09
C PHE A 37 6.41 9.33 0.04
N ALA A 38 5.61 9.81 1.00
CA ALA A 38 5.09 8.96 2.07
C ALA A 38 4.23 7.83 1.51
N ALA A 39 3.36 8.13 0.54
CA ALA A 39 2.53 7.12 -0.12
C ALA A 39 3.38 6.06 -0.85
N GLU A 40 4.45 6.47 -1.51
CA GLU A 40 5.38 5.54 -2.17
C GLU A 40 6.04 4.60 -1.16
N LEU A 41 6.41 5.10 0.03
CA LEU A 41 6.96 4.27 1.10
C LEU A 41 5.93 3.25 1.59
N VAL A 42 4.69 3.67 1.77
CA VAL A 42 3.59 2.79 2.19
C VAL A 42 3.39 1.66 1.17
N ILE A 43 3.31 2.00 -0.11
CA ILE A 43 3.17 1.01 -1.19
C ILE A 43 4.33 0.00 -1.13
N GLY A 44 5.56 0.50 -1.04
CA GLY A 44 6.75 -0.34 -0.97
C GLY A 44 6.73 -1.31 0.19
N GLU A 45 6.35 -0.86 1.37
CA GLU A 45 6.32 -1.70 2.57
C GLU A 45 5.22 -2.77 2.49
N LEU A 46 4.03 -2.42 2.02
CA LEU A 46 2.93 -3.37 1.92
C LEU A 46 3.23 -4.44 0.85
N LEU A 47 3.82 -4.08 -0.28
CA LEU A 47 4.23 -5.05 -1.30
C LEU A 47 5.40 -5.91 -0.83
N SER A 48 6.36 -5.35 -0.09
CA SER A 48 7.46 -6.12 0.50
C SER A 48 6.94 -7.15 1.50
N ASN A 49 5.94 -6.82 2.30
CA ASN A 49 5.32 -7.75 3.23
C ASN A 49 4.65 -8.91 2.48
N ALA A 50 3.93 -8.64 1.40
CA ALA A 50 3.35 -9.69 0.57
C ALA A 50 4.43 -10.61 -0.02
N TYR A 51 5.51 -10.03 -0.54
CA TYR A 51 6.64 -10.78 -1.09
C TYR A 51 7.29 -11.71 -0.05
N ARG A 52 7.48 -11.23 1.18
CA ARG A 52 8.20 -11.98 2.22
C ARG A 52 7.34 -13.04 2.92
N TYR A 53 6.04 -12.78 3.09
CA TYR A 53 5.22 -13.54 4.03
C TYR A 53 3.98 -14.19 3.43
N ALA A 54 3.62 -13.86 2.21
CA ALA A 54 2.40 -14.37 1.60
C ALA A 54 2.72 -15.35 0.46
N PRO A 55 2.07 -16.51 0.41
CA PRO A 55 2.14 -17.38 -0.78
C PRO A 55 1.09 -16.97 -1.81
N GLY A 56 1.29 -17.36 -3.05
CA GLY A 56 0.26 -17.28 -4.09
C GLY A 56 0.09 -15.90 -4.70
N ASP A 57 -1.12 -15.58 -5.11
CA ASP A 57 -1.43 -14.35 -5.81
C ASP A 57 -1.54 -13.16 -4.84
N VAL A 58 -1.08 -12.00 -5.31
CA VAL A 58 -1.24 -10.71 -4.65
C VAL A 58 -2.07 -9.81 -5.55
N CYS A 59 -3.16 -9.28 -5.02
CA CYS A 59 -4.01 -8.32 -5.71
C CYS A 59 -3.82 -6.94 -5.07
N VAL A 60 -3.46 -5.97 -5.89
CA VAL A 60 -3.22 -4.58 -5.45
C VAL A 60 -4.27 -3.70 -6.11
N ARG A 61 -5.05 -2.99 -5.30
CA ARG A 61 -6.05 -2.04 -5.78
C ARG A 61 -5.70 -0.65 -5.28
N PHE A 62 -5.76 0.30 -6.18
CA PHE A 62 -5.57 1.71 -5.87
C PHE A 62 -6.78 2.50 -6.33
N HIS A 63 -7.27 3.37 -5.46
CA HIS A 63 -8.36 4.30 -5.76
C HIS A 63 -7.96 5.70 -5.33
N CYS A 64 -8.23 6.69 -6.18
CA CYS A 64 -7.97 8.09 -5.85
C CYS A 64 -8.98 9.01 -6.52
N ASP A 65 -9.57 9.90 -5.72
CA ASP A 65 -10.39 11.01 -6.19
C ASP A 65 -9.98 12.31 -5.49
N ALA A 66 -10.77 13.37 -5.66
CA ALA A 66 -10.45 14.68 -5.07
C ALA A 66 -10.53 14.69 -3.55
N ALA A 67 -11.26 13.76 -2.93
CA ALA A 67 -11.50 13.72 -1.50
C ALA A 67 -10.73 12.62 -0.78
N HIS A 68 -10.35 11.53 -1.48
CA HIS A 68 -9.89 10.31 -0.84
C HIS A 68 -8.97 9.50 -1.73
N ALA A 69 -7.98 8.85 -1.13
CA ALA A 69 -7.13 7.87 -1.80
C ALA A 69 -6.95 6.65 -0.92
N SER A 70 -7.03 5.46 -1.49
CA SER A 70 -6.83 4.21 -0.77
C SER A 70 -6.01 3.22 -1.57
N LEU A 71 -5.20 2.45 -0.85
CA LEU A 71 -4.46 1.30 -1.37
C LEU A 71 -4.95 0.07 -0.63
N THR A 72 -5.30 -0.97 -1.36
CA THR A 72 -5.69 -2.26 -0.80
C THR A 72 -4.75 -3.33 -1.35
N VAL A 73 -4.13 -4.09 -0.47
CA VAL A 73 -3.29 -5.23 -0.83
C VAL A 73 -3.94 -6.48 -0.25
N ARG A 74 -4.33 -7.40 -1.13
CA ARG A 74 -4.93 -8.68 -0.77
C ARG A 74 -3.97 -9.80 -1.12
N ASP A 75 -3.73 -10.71 -0.18
CA ASP A 75 -2.84 -11.85 -0.37
C ASP A 75 -3.34 -13.08 0.41
N HIS A 76 -2.60 -14.18 0.32
CA HIS A 76 -2.93 -15.43 1.01
C HIS A 76 -2.10 -15.66 2.28
N GLY A 77 -1.51 -14.59 2.81
CA GLY A 77 -0.74 -14.66 4.05
C GLY A 77 -1.61 -14.67 5.29
N SER A 78 -0.96 -14.67 6.44
CA SER A 78 -1.63 -14.75 7.75
C SER A 78 -2.18 -13.40 8.25
N GLY A 79 -2.03 -12.34 7.47
CA GLY A 79 -2.46 -11.00 7.86
C GLY A 79 -1.46 -10.26 8.72
N LEU A 80 -1.84 -9.05 9.10
CA LEU A 80 -1.01 -8.17 9.92
C LEU A 80 -1.67 -7.95 11.29
N ARG A 81 -0.85 -7.79 12.32
CA ARG A 81 -1.33 -7.35 13.62
C ARG A 81 -1.30 -5.83 13.70
N LEU A 82 -2.45 -5.24 13.94
CA LEU A 82 -2.61 -3.80 14.11
C LEU A 82 -3.27 -3.48 15.45
N PRO A 83 -2.93 -2.33 16.10
CA PRO A 83 -1.87 -1.42 15.69
C PRO A 83 -0.49 -2.03 15.81
N ALA A 84 0.42 -1.60 14.93
CA ALA A 84 1.81 -2.04 14.98
C ALA A 84 2.53 -1.31 16.11
N SER A 85 3.30 -2.06 16.90
CA SER A 85 4.19 -1.51 17.90
C SER A 85 5.62 -1.44 17.38
N LEU A 86 6.42 -0.53 17.93
CA LEU A 86 7.83 -0.47 17.60
C LEU A 86 8.51 -1.75 18.06
N PRO A 87 9.15 -2.50 17.14
CA PRO A 87 9.80 -3.75 17.51
C PRO A 87 11.07 -3.50 18.34
N ASP A 88 11.52 -4.54 19.06
CA ASP A 88 12.81 -4.54 19.72
C ASP A 88 13.92 -4.14 18.72
N LEU A 89 14.93 -3.42 19.21
CA LEU A 89 16.09 -2.98 18.43
C LEU A 89 16.84 -4.13 17.75
N ARG A 90 16.69 -5.35 18.25
CA ARG A 90 17.27 -6.57 17.68
C ARG A 90 16.44 -7.20 16.58
N SER A 91 15.20 -6.77 16.42
CA SER A 91 14.27 -7.31 15.41
C SER A 91 14.42 -6.54 14.11
N GLU A 92 14.64 -7.27 13.01
CA GLU A 92 14.62 -6.69 11.67
C GLU A 92 13.20 -6.64 11.09
N ARG A 93 12.21 -7.22 11.81
CA ARG A 93 10.82 -7.32 11.36
C ARG A 93 9.94 -6.28 12.03
N GLY A 94 8.89 -5.84 11.32
CA GLY A 94 7.82 -5.00 11.86
C GLY A 94 8.10 -3.51 11.88
N ARG A 95 9.32 -3.06 11.58
CA ARG A 95 9.64 -1.62 11.55
C ARG A 95 8.92 -0.92 10.42
N GLY A 96 8.87 -1.54 9.24
CA GLY A 96 8.18 -0.99 8.08
C GLY A 96 6.71 -0.75 8.36
N LEU A 97 6.03 -1.72 9.01
CA LEU A 97 4.62 -1.59 9.35
C LEU A 97 4.38 -0.49 10.39
N PHE A 98 5.26 -0.37 11.38
CA PHE A 98 5.20 0.72 12.35
C PHE A 98 5.32 2.08 11.66
N ILE A 99 6.24 2.21 10.71
CA ILE A 99 6.41 3.43 9.90
C ILE A 99 5.17 3.69 9.06
N VAL A 100 4.64 2.68 8.39
CA VAL A 100 3.44 2.79 7.54
C VAL A 100 2.28 3.41 8.31
N GLN A 101 1.98 2.90 9.52
CA GLN A 101 0.83 3.42 10.26
C GLN A 101 0.97 4.88 10.66
N SER A 102 2.19 5.42 10.72
CA SER A 102 2.43 6.85 10.99
C SER A 102 2.28 7.73 9.74
N LEU A 103 2.30 7.13 8.54
CA LEU A 103 2.28 7.83 7.26
C LEU A 103 0.92 7.82 6.56
N VAL A 104 -0.08 7.22 7.16
CA VAL A 104 -1.42 7.09 6.58
C VAL A 104 -2.47 7.70 7.51
N ASP A 105 -3.63 8.04 6.94
CA ASP A 105 -4.77 8.52 7.73
C ASP A 105 -5.47 7.37 8.45
N ALA A 106 -5.48 6.19 7.85
CA ALA A 106 -6.03 4.99 8.45
C ALA A 106 -5.33 3.75 7.88
N LEU A 107 -5.18 2.73 8.70
CA LEU A 107 -4.66 1.44 8.31
C LEU A 107 -5.55 0.37 8.93
N ASP A 108 -6.07 -0.53 8.09
CA ASP A 108 -6.98 -1.58 8.50
C ASP A 108 -6.52 -2.92 7.94
N SER A 109 -6.71 -3.98 8.72
CA SER A 109 -6.36 -5.34 8.30
C SER A 109 -7.56 -6.24 8.55
N ARG A 110 -7.95 -6.99 7.52
CA ARG A 110 -9.03 -7.98 7.60
C ARG A 110 -8.50 -9.34 7.22
N GLN A 111 -8.93 -10.34 7.95
CA GLN A 111 -8.60 -11.73 7.68
C GLN A 111 -9.85 -12.49 7.34
N HIS A 112 -9.79 -13.24 6.23
CA HIS A 112 -10.84 -14.12 5.77
C HIS A 112 -10.27 -15.53 5.60
N GLU A 113 -11.15 -16.50 5.43
CA GLU A 113 -10.71 -17.88 5.17
C GLU A 113 -9.87 -17.93 3.89
N GLY A 114 -8.59 -18.27 4.04
CA GLY A 114 -7.65 -18.45 2.94
C GLY A 114 -7.01 -17.17 2.39
N TRP A 115 -7.39 -15.97 2.87
CA TRP A 115 -6.76 -14.73 2.41
C TRP A 115 -6.85 -13.61 3.45
N SER A 116 -6.00 -12.62 3.28
CA SER A 116 -5.98 -11.42 4.12
C SER A 116 -5.93 -10.15 3.26
N GLU A 117 -6.39 -9.05 3.81
CA GLU A 117 -6.45 -7.77 3.13
C GLU A 117 -5.99 -6.66 4.05
N VAL A 118 -5.11 -5.81 3.55
CA VAL A 118 -4.68 -4.58 4.22
C VAL A 118 -5.14 -3.40 3.38
N ARG A 119 -5.80 -2.44 4.02
CA ARG A 119 -6.20 -1.19 3.40
C ARG A 119 -5.52 -0.02 4.11
N ALA A 120 -4.91 0.84 3.31
CA ALA A 120 -4.31 2.08 3.77
C ALA A 120 -5.01 3.27 3.12
N ASP A 121 -5.44 4.22 3.94
CA ASP A 121 -5.96 5.50 3.45
C ASP A 121 -4.79 6.47 3.36
N LEU A 122 -4.44 6.86 2.12
CA LEU A 122 -3.26 7.63 1.82
C LEU A 122 -3.52 9.13 1.90
N ARG A 123 -2.51 9.91 2.26
CA ARG A 123 -2.56 11.37 2.30
C ARG A 123 -2.29 11.96 0.92
N VAL A 124 -3.05 11.52 -0.06
CA VAL A 124 -2.97 11.93 -1.47
C VAL A 124 -4.38 12.26 -1.93
N ARG A 125 -4.48 13.31 -2.74
CA ARG A 125 -5.74 13.70 -3.38
C ARG A 125 -5.48 13.91 -4.86
N ARG A 126 -6.43 13.50 -5.69
CA ARG A 126 -6.35 13.68 -7.12
C ARG A 126 -6.57 15.14 -7.47
N ARG A 127 -5.72 15.68 -8.34
CA ARG A 127 -5.95 17.01 -8.91
C ARG A 127 -7.24 17.01 -9.72
N THR A 128 -8.06 18.02 -9.48
CA THR A 128 -9.22 18.27 -10.33
C THR A 128 -8.76 19.11 -11.53
N LEU A 129 -9.21 18.73 -12.73
CA LEU A 129 -9.03 19.57 -13.90
C LEU A 129 -9.91 20.81 -13.72
N SER A 130 -9.29 21.97 -13.52
CA SER A 130 -10.06 23.22 -13.57
C SER A 130 -10.40 23.48 -15.03
N CYS A 131 -11.69 23.49 -15.35
CA CYS A 131 -12.18 24.04 -16.58
C CYS A 131 -12.08 25.57 -16.47
N ALA A 132 -10.97 26.11 -16.96
CA ALA A 132 -10.88 27.55 -17.11
C ALA A 132 -11.42 27.93 -18.50
#